data_95906c3c49103580b454fa44f0603a56
#
_entry.id   95906c3c49103580b454fa44f0603a56
#
_cell.length_a   1.000
_cell.length_b   1.000
_cell.length_c   1.000
_cell.angle_alpha   90.00
_cell.angle_beta   90.00
_cell.angle_gamma   90.00
#
_symmetry.space_group_name_H-M   'P 1'
#
loop_
_entity.id
_entity.type
_entity.pdbx_description
1 polymer ?
#
loop_
_entity_poly.entity_id
_entity_poly.type
_entity_poly.pdbx_seq_one_letter_code
_entity_poly.pdbx_strand_id
1 'polypeptide(L)'
;LCAPQPPANQRPRREMADSSFDIVSKVDRQETDNALNQAAKEIQQRYDFKGTDAEISWSGETILIKANSEERAKAALDVFQTKLIKRGISLKSLDSSEPQPSGKEFRITSTMKNGIDQENAKKISKIIRDEGPKSVKSQIQGDELRVSSKSRDDLQQLIALLRGKDLDVDLQFVNYR
;
A
#
# COMPACT_ATOMS: atom_id res chain seq x y z
N LEU A 1 45.22 -31.36 -23.11
CA LEU A 1 43.88 -31.72 -23.49
C LEU A 1 42.90 -30.94 -22.64
N CYS A 2 42.28 -29.96 -23.25
CA CYS A 2 41.27 -29.16 -22.56
C CYS A 2 40.01 -29.99 -22.38
N ALA A 3 39.44 -29.96 -21.17
CA ALA A 3 38.12 -30.51 -20.96
C ALA A 3 37.13 -29.81 -21.91
N PRO A 4 36.27 -30.56 -22.58
CA PRO A 4 35.27 -29.90 -23.42
C PRO A 4 34.36 -28.99 -22.59
N GLN A 5 34.23 -27.77 -23.05
CA GLN A 5 33.29 -26.86 -22.40
C GLN A 5 31.87 -27.34 -22.62
N PRO A 6 31.02 -27.26 -21.61
CA PRO A 6 29.63 -27.60 -21.81
C PRO A 6 29.03 -26.71 -22.90
N PRO A 7 28.12 -27.23 -23.71
CA PRO A 7 27.43 -26.41 -24.70
C PRO A 7 26.75 -25.22 -24.06
N ALA A 8 26.66 -24.15 -24.82
CA ALA A 8 26.12 -22.89 -24.31
C ALA A 8 24.74 -23.03 -23.67
N ASN A 9 23.94 -23.97 -24.14
CA ASN A 9 22.62 -24.21 -23.60
C ASN A 9 22.60 -24.91 -22.23
N GLN A 10 23.74 -25.46 -21.81
CA GLN A 10 23.91 -26.10 -20.51
C GLN A 10 24.61 -25.19 -19.49
N ARG A 11 25.10 -24.05 -19.94
CA ARG A 11 25.65 -23.09 -19.00
C ARG A 11 24.50 -22.58 -18.12
N PRO A 12 24.75 -22.38 -16.83
CA PRO A 12 23.72 -21.78 -16.01
C PRO A 12 23.32 -20.46 -16.66
N ARG A 13 22.07 -20.35 -17.00
CA ARG A 13 21.53 -19.16 -17.66
C ARG A 13 21.37 -18.02 -16.66
N ARG A 14 22.33 -17.85 -15.79
CA ARG A 14 22.30 -16.79 -14.79
C ARG A 14 22.29 -15.42 -15.44
N GLU A 15 23.04 -15.27 -16.52
CA GLU A 15 23.09 -14.04 -17.29
C GLU A 15 21.79 -13.82 -18.08
N MET A 16 21.09 -14.92 -18.36
CA MET A 16 19.78 -14.91 -19.01
C MET A 16 18.69 -15.29 -18.02
N ALA A 17 19.03 -15.26 -16.72
CA ALA A 17 18.06 -15.50 -15.69
C ALA A 17 16.91 -14.51 -15.83
N ASP A 18 15.73 -14.96 -15.49
CA ASP A 18 14.55 -14.12 -15.52
C ASP A 18 14.80 -12.89 -14.65
N SER A 19 14.46 -11.73 -15.18
CA SER A 19 14.37 -10.53 -14.38
C SER A 19 13.14 -10.64 -13.51
N SER A 20 13.21 -10.10 -12.32
CA SER A 20 12.09 -10.19 -11.38
C SER A 20 11.97 -8.92 -10.54
N PHE A 21 10.81 -8.73 -9.98
CA PHE A 21 10.57 -7.74 -8.94
C PHE A 21 9.47 -8.26 -8.01
N ASP A 22 9.36 -7.63 -6.85
CA ASP A 22 8.31 -7.95 -5.90
C ASP A 22 7.27 -6.84 -5.89
N ILE A 23 6.01 -7.23 -5.87
CA ILE A 23 4.88 -6.32 -5.65
C ILE A 23 4.52 -6.40 -4.17
N VAL A 24 4.63 -5.28 -3.49
CA VAL A 24 4.37 -5.18 -2.06
C VAL A 24 3.43 -4.02 -1.78
N SER A 25 2.79 -4.05 -0.62
CA SER A 25 2.00 -2.93 -0.13
C SER A 25 2.38 -2.70 1.33
N LYS A 26 3.44 -1.94 1.54
CA LYS A 26 3.98 -1.68 2.88
C LYS A 26 3.70 -0.26 3.28
N VAL A 27 3.36 -0.09 4.54
CA VAL A 27 3.15 1.22 5.16
C VAL A 27 4.27 1.46 6.16
N ASP A 28 4.92 2.61 6.05
CA ASP A 28 5.92 3.04 7.01
C ASP A 28 5.20 3.60 8.23
N ARG A 29 5.31 2.86 9.35
CA ARG A 29 4.67 3.27 10.61
C ARG A 29 5.21 4.60 11.13
N GLN A 30 6.49 4.86 10.95
CA GLN A 30 7.10 6.11 11.38
C GLN A 30 6.51 7.29 10.63
N GLU A 31 6.33 7.17 9.31
CA GLU A 31 5.70 8.23 8.51
C GLU A 31 4.23 8.39 8.86
N THR A 32 3.54 7.30 9.17
CA THR A 32 2.15 7.35 9.63
C THR A 32 2.06 8.10 10.97
N ASP A 33 2.96 7.80 11.89
CA ASP A 33 3.03 8.47 13.19
C ASP A 33 3.31 9.98 13.03
N ASN A 34 4.23 10.33 12.14
CA ASN A 34 4.52 11.73 11.83
C ASN A 34 3.29 12.45 11.27
N ALA A 35 2.56 11.79 10.38
CA ALA A 35 1.32 12.34 9.82
C ALA A 35 0.27 12.54 10.91
N LEU A 36 0.13 11.56 11.81
CA LEU A 36 -0.82 11.62 12.92
C LEU A 36 -0.47 12.77 13.87
N ASN A 37 0.79 12.93 14.21
CA ASN A 37 1.24 14.00 15.10
C ASN A 37 0.99 15.37 14.47
N GLN A 38 1.23 15.52 13.17
CA GLN A 38 0.94 16.77 12.46
C GLN A 38 -0.56 17.05 12.40
N ALA A 39 -1.37 16.01 12.18
CA ALA A 39 -2.82 16.13 12.18
C ALA A 39 -3.34 16.55 13.57
N ALA A 40 -2.83 15.94 14.62
CA ALA A 40 -3.19 16.28 15.99
C ALA A 40 -2.89 17.73 16.33
N LYS A 41 -1.71 18.23 15.92
CA LYS A 41 -1.34 19.63 16.11
C LYS A 41 -2.29 20.56 15.37
N GLU A 42 -2.58 20.28 14.10
CA GLU A 42 -3.47 21.10 13.31
C GLU A 42 -4.86 21.16 13.89
N ILE A 43 -5.39 20.01 14.34
CA ILE A 43 -6.71 19.95 14.98
C ILE A 43 -6.74 20.80 16.24
N GLN A 44 -5.69 20.78 17.06
CA GLN A 44 -5.62 21.60 18.25
C GLN A 44 -5.54 23.09 17.94
N GLN A 45 -4.91 23.47 16.84
CA GLN A 45 -4.65 24.87 16.48
C GLN A 45 -5.75 25.48 15.63
N ARG A 46 -6.50 24.68 14.88
CA ARG A 46 -7.53 25.20 13.99
C ARG A 46 -8.73 25.70 14.78
N TYR A 47 -9.18 26.88 14.40
CA TYR A 47 -10.31 27.53 15.04
C TYR A 47 -11.61 26.74 14.91
N ASP A 48 -11.83 26.10 13.75
CA ASP A 48 -13.05 25.35 13.48
C ASP A 48 -13.17 24.06 14.31
N PHE A 49 -12.08 23.63 14.97
CA PHE A 49 -12.11 22.49 15.89
C PHE A 49 -12.24 22.90 17.37
N LYS A 50 -12.23 24.17 17.67
CA LYS A 50 -12.38 24.63 19.06
C LYS A 50 -13.75 24.27 19.61
N GLY A 51 -13.79 23.67 20.82
CA GLY A 51 -15.02 23.27 21.46
C GLY A 51 -15.69 22.05 20.85
N THR A 52 -15.04 21.37 19.91
CA THR A 52 -15.60 20.18 19.25
C THR A 52 -15.12 18.87 19.86
N ASP A 53 -14.22 18.92 20.85
CA ASP A 53 -13.57 17.76 21.45
C ASP A 53 -12.90 16.83 20.41
N ALA A 54 -12.50 17.41 19.28
CA ALA A 54 -11.85 16.66 18.21
C ALA A 54 -10.46 16.19 18.64
N GLU A 55 -10.22 14.92 18.49
CA GLU A 55 -8.97 14.25 18.88
C GLU A 55 -8.62 13.17 17.89
N ILE A 56 -7.31 12.94 17.70
CA ILE A 56 -6.80 11.83 16.92
C ILE A 56 -5.62 11.22 17.66
N SER A 57 -5.62 9.90 17.81
CA SER A 57 -4.58 9.20 18.56
C SER A 57 -4.50 7.74 18.15
N TRP A 58 -3.39 7.10 18.49
CA TRP A 58 -3.26 5.66 18.35
C TRP A 58 -4.09 4.94 19.42
N SER A 59 -4.76 3.87 19.01
CA SER A 59 -5.42 2.93 19.92
C SER A 59 -4.92 1.54 19.56
N GLY A 60 -3.81 1.11 20.18
CA GLY A 60 -3.10 -0.10 19.77
C GLY A 60 -2.51 0.08 18.38
N GLU A 61 -2.91 -0.75 17.45
CA GLU A 61 -2.46 -0.67 16.05
C GLU A 61 -3.43 0.12 15.17
N THR A 62 -4.54 0.58 15.73
CA THR A 62 -5.52 1.37 15.00
C THR A 62 -5.41 2.84 15.38
N ILE A 63 -6.02 3.69 14.57
CA ILE A 63 -6.08 5.12 14.81
C ILE A 63 -7.50 5.46 15.19
N LEU A 64 -7.67 6.10 16.34
CA LEU A 64 -8.98 6.50 16.84
C LEU A 64 -9.14 7.99 16.65
N ILE A 65 -10.24 8.37 16.00
CA ILE A 65 -10.64 9.76 15.78
C ILE A 65 -11.93 9.98 16.53
N LYS A 66 -11.98 11.03 17.33
CA LYS A 66 -13.15 11.39 18.14
C LYS A 66 -13.53 12.84 17.90
N ALA A 67 -14.81 13.13 17.99
CA ALA A 67 -15.31 14.50 18.02
C ALA A 67 -16.73 14.49 18.62
N ASN A 68 -17.25 15.68 18.95
CA ASN A 68 -18.60 15.78 19.50
C ASN A 68 -19.71 15.75 18.45
N SER A 69 -19.34 15.67 17.16
CA SER A 69 -20.29 15.54 16.06
C SER A 69 -19.68 14.69 14.95
N GLU A 70 -20.54 14.07 14.18
CA GLU A 70 -20.13 13.26 13.02
C GLU A 70 -19.34 14.10 12.02
N GLU A 71 -19.80 15.30 11.73
CA GLU A 71 -19.18 16.21 10.80
C GLU A 71 -17.75 16.57 11.22
N ARG A 72 -17.54 16.85 12.50
CA ARG A 72 -16.21 17.19 13.02
C ARG A 72 -15.29 15.98 13.07
N ALA A 73 -15.81 14.81 13.35
CA ALA A 73 -15.03 13.57 13.27
C ALA A 73 -14.54 13.33 11.84
N LYS A 74 -15.39 13.50 10.84
CA LYS A 74 -15.01 13.40 9.44
C LYS A 74 -14.01 14.47 9.04
N ALA A 75 -14.15 15.70 9.54
CA ALA A 75 -13.19 16.77 9.28
C ALA A 75 -11.81 16.45 9.86
N ALA A 76 -11.77 15.88 11.06
CA ALA A 76 -10.50 15.44 11.67
C ALA A 76 -9.84 14.33 10.85
N LEU A 77 -10.63 13.38 10.37
CA LEU A 77 -10.13 12.33 9.47
C LEU A 77 -9.54 12.95 8.19
N ASP A 78 -10.21 13.93 7.62
CA ASP A 78 -9.74 14.61 6.41
C ASP A 78 -8.38 15.30 6.64
N VAL A 79 -8.18 15.91 7.79
CA VAL A 79 -6.89 16.50 8.15
C VAL A 79 -5.80 15.42 8.15
N PHE A 80 -6.10 14.28 8.76
CA PHE A 80 -5.16 13.16 8.81
C PHE A 80 -4.84 12.63 7.41
N GLN A 81 -5.86 12.47 6.58
CA GLN A 81 -5.68 12.02 5.19
C GLN A 81 -4.77 12.98 4.41
N THR A 82 -4.97 14.27 4.57
CA THR A 82 -4.12 15.28 3.93
C THR A 82 -2.66 15.15 4.37
N LYS A 83 -2.41 14.90 5.66
CA LYS A 83 -1.05 14.71 6.16
C LYS A 83 -0.42 13.42 5.65
N LEU A 84 -1.20 12.35 5.52
CA LEU A 84 -0.72 11.11 4.92
C LEU A 84 -0.27 11.33 3.47
N ILE A 85 -1.06 12.02 2.68
CA ILE A 85 -0.73 12.33 1.28
C ILE A 85 0.57 13.13 1.20
N LYS A 86 0.74 14.14 2.04
CA LYS A 86 1.96 14.95 2.08
C LYS A 86 3.21 14.13 2.42
N ARG A 87 3.03 13.02 3.15
CA ARG A 87 4.12 12.13 3.50
C ARG A 87 4.32 10.97 2.53
N GLY A 88 3.61 11.01 1.40
CA GLY A 88 3.74 9.99 0.37
C GLY A 88 3.02 8.68 0.67
N ILE A 89 2.13 8.67 1.65
CA ILE A 89 1.33 7.49 1.97
C ILE A 89 0.03 7.57 1.20
N SER A 90 -0.29 6.49 0.46
CA SER A 90 -1.53 6.43 -0.31
C SER A 90 -2.73 6.23 0.60
N LEU A 91 -3.84 6.90 0.29
CA LEU A 91 -5.10 6.70 1.01
C LEU A 91 -5.69 5.30 0.78
N LYS A 92 -5.22 4.58 -0.22
CA LYS A 92 -5.60 3.17 -0.42
C LYS A 92 -5.11 2.27 0.71
N SER A 93 -4.08 2.70 1.43
CA SER A 93 -3.58 1.99 2.61
C SER A 93 -4.38 2.28 3.87
N LEU A 94 -5.28 3.24 3.83
CA LEU A 94 -6.09 3.63 4.98
C LEU A 94 -7.50 3.06 4.84
N ASP A 95 -7.93 2.33 5.87
CA ASP A 95 -9.28 1.79 5.97
C ASP A 95 -9.96 2.43 7.17
N SER A 96 -10.98 3.24 6.94
CA SER A 96 -11.67 3.97 7.99
C SER A 96 -13.11 3.50 8.09
N SER A 97 -13.59 3.34 9.33
CA SER A 97 -14.98 3.04 9.58
C SER A 97 -15.85 4.29 9.42
N GLU A 98 -17.15 4.09 9.29
CA GLU A 98 -18.11 5.19 9.40
C GLU A 98 -18.13 5.70 10.83
N PRO A 99 -18.47 6.99 11.05
CA PRO A 99 -18.60 7.51 12.40
C PRO A 99 -19.64 6.74 13.21
N GLN A 100 -19.23 6.30 14.40
CA GLN A 100 -20.09 5.56 15.31
C GLN A 100 -20.40 6.41 16.54
N PRO A 101 -21.66 6.56 16.92
CA PRO A 101 -21.99 7.29 18.14
C PRO A 101 -21.52 6.50 19.36
N SER A 102 -20.91 7.21 20.31
CA SER A 102 -20.45 6.65 21.57
C SER A 102 -20.70 7.68 22.67
N GLY A 103 -21.86 7.59 23.33
CA GLY A 103 -22.30 8.60 24.27
C GLY A 103 -22.56 9.93 23.57
N LYS A 104 -21.84 10.97 23.99
CA LYS A 104 -21.91 12.30 23.38
C LYS A 104 -20.88 12.49 22.26
N GLU A 105 -20.10 11.47 21.96
CA GLU A 105 -19.02 11.53 20.98
C GLU A 105 -19.37 10.70 19.75
N PHE A 106 -18.68 11.02 18.66
CA PHE A 106 -18.61 10.18 17.47
C PHE A 106 -17.19 9.70 17.29
N ARG A 107 -17.03 8.43 16.98
CA ARG A 107 -15.73 7.79 16.83
C ARG A 107 -15.57 7.19 15.45
N ILE A 108 -14.40 7.41 14.86
CA ILE A 108 -13.98 6.76 13.62
C ILE A 108 -12.77 5.92 13.96
N THR A 109 -12.81 4.64 13.61
CA THR A 109 -11.66 3.75 13.75
C THR A 109 -11.02 3.59 12.38
N SER A 110 -9.74 3.90 12.29
CA SER A 110 -8.97 3.80 11.05
C SER A 110 -7.84 2.80 11.24
N THR A 111 -7.63 1.98 10.22
CA THR A 111 -6.56 0.99 10.22
C THR A 111 -5.68 1.20 9.00
N MET A 112 -4.37 1.13 9.18
CA MET A 112 -3.43 1.15 8.06
C MET A 112 -3.22 -0.27 7.57
N LYS A 113 -3.57 -0.51 6.31
CA LYS A 113 -3.39 -1.80 5.67
C LYS A 113 -1.92 -2.01 5.32
N ASN A 114 -1.33 -3.06 5.84
CA ASN A 114 0.05 -3.42 5.56
C ASN A 114 0.08 -4.80 4.92
N GLY A 115 0.68 -4.90 3.74
CA GLY A 115 0.72 -6.14 2.98
C GLY A 115 -0.45 -6.27 2.01
N ILE A 116 -0.34 -7.23 1.11
CA ILE A 116 -1.38 -7.55 0.13
C ILE A 116 -2.13 -8.79 0.64
N ASP A 117 -3.44 -8.66 0.87
CA ASP A 117 -4.23 -9.80 1.29
C ASP A 117 -4.41 -10.80 0.15
N GLN A 118 -4.88 -12.00 0.48
CA GLN A 118 -5.01 -13.06 -0.52
C GLN A 118 -6.00 -12.71 -1.62
N GLU A 119 -7.08 -12.03 -1.28
CA GLU A 119 -8.09 -11.63 -2.25
C GLU A 119 -7.50 -10.66 -3.29
N ASN A 120 -6.81 -9.63 -2.83
CA ASN A 120 -6.15 -8.68 -3.72
C ASN A 120 -5.00 -9.32 -4.48
N ALA A 121 -4.25 -10.22 -3.85
CA ALA A 121 -3.19 -10.96 -4.52
C ALA A 121 -3.73 -11.78 -5.69
N LYS A 122 -4.87 -12.44 -5.49
CA LYS A 122 -5.53 -13.19 -6.57
C LYS A 122 -6.01 -12.28 -7.68
N LYS A 123 -6.56 -11.12 -7.36
CA LYS A 123 -6.97 -10.12 -8.36
C LYS A 123 -5.80 -9.65 -9.20
N ILE A 124 -4.68 -9.32 -8.54
CA ILE A 124 -3.46 -8.88 -9.22
C ILE A 124 -2.92 -9.99 -10.12
N SER A 125 -2.85 -11.21 -9.61
CA SER A 125 -2.38 -12.35 -10.36
C SER A 125 -3.26 -12.61 -11.60
N LYS A 126 -4.56 -12.45 -11.47
CA LYS A 126 -5.49 -12.59 -12.58
C LYS A 126 -5.27 -11.51 -13.64
N ILE A 127 -5.08 -10.26 -13.22
CA ILE A 127 -4.79 -9.16 -14.14
C ILE A 127 -3.50 -9.44 -14.91
N ILE A 128 -2.46 -9.92 -14.22
CA ILE A 128 -1.18 -10.26 -14.84
C ILE A 128 -1.39 -11.35 -15.90
N ARG A 129 -2.17 -12.36 -15.60
CA ARG A 129 -2.41 -13.48 -16.51
C ARG A 129 -3.25 -13.08 -17.71
N ASP A 130 -4.30 -12.29 -17.49
CA ASP A 130 -5.30 -11.98 -18.52
C ASP A 130 -4.90 -10.78 -19.38
N GLU A 131 -4.28 -9.77 -18.77
CA GLU A 131 -3.98 -8.50 -19.44
C GLU A 131 -2.49 -8.23 -19.60
N GLY A 132 -1.65 -8.91 -18.83
CA GLY A 132 -0.20 -8.75 -18.91
C GLY A 132 0.43 -9.54 -20.03
N PRO A 133 1.74 -9.30 -20.29
CA PRO A 133 2.48 -10.07 -21.27
C PRO A 133 2.51 -11.56 -20.90
N LYS A 134 2.44 -12.42 -21.91
CA LYS A 134 2.36 -13.88 -21.71
C LYS A 134 3.63 -14.47 -21.09
N SER A 135 4.78 -13.81 -21.28
CA SER A 135 6.05 -14.26 -20.71
C SER A 135 6.18 -14.03 -19.22
N VAL A 136 5.27 -13.24 -18.63
CA VAL A 136 5.32 -12.88 -17.22
C VAL A 136 4.67 -13.95 -16.38
N LYS A 137 5.36 -14.33 -15.31
CA LYS A 137 4.88 -15.28 -14.32
C LYS A 137 4.76 -14.56 -12.98
N SER A 138 3.72 -14.89 -12.25
CA SER A 138 3.51 -14.34 -10.91
C SER A 138 3.37 -15.46 -9.89
N GLN A 139 3.87 -15.21 -8.68
CA GLN A 139 3.79 -16.15 -7.58
C GLN A 139 3.43 -15.39 -6.31
N ILE A 140 2.40 -15.84 -5.63
CA ILE A 140 1.99 -15.26 -4.35
C ILE A 140 2.91 -15.80 -3.26
N GLN A 141 3.55 -14.90 -2.52
CA GLN A 141 4.45 -15.24 -1.42
C GLN A 141 4.01 -14.49 -0.16
N GLY A 142 3.21 -15.13 0.69
CA GLY A 142 2.69 -14.48 1.89
C GLY A 142 1.83 -13.27 1.56
N ASP A 143 2.29 -12.09 1.95
CA ASP A 143 1.61 -10.82 1.69
C ASP A 143 2.21 -10.04 0.52
N GLU A 144 3.00 -10.70 -0.32
CA GLU A 144 3.68 -10.12 -1.48
C GLU A 144 3.43 -10.97 -2.71
N LEU A 145 3.72 -10.41 -3.88
CA LEU A 145 3.78 -11.17 -5.13
C LEU A 145 5.15 -11.01 -5.75
N ARG A 146 5.72 -12.13 -6.19
CA ARG A 146 6.93 -12.10 -7.00
C ARG A 146 6.56 -12.25 -8.46
N VAL A 147 7.07 -11.37 -9.29
CA VAL A 147 6.82 -11.36 -10.71
C VAL A 147 8.13 -11.54 -11.44
N SER A 148 8.17 -12.43 -12.41
CA SER A 148 9.34 -12.71 -13.19
C SER A 148 9.02 -12.81 -14.67
N SER A 149 10.00 -12.47 -15.50
CA SER A 149 9.93 -12.58 -16.96
C SER A 149 11.32 -12.64 -17.55
N LYS A 150 11.43 -13.29 -18.69
CA LYS A 150 12.68 -13.27 -19.47
C LYS A 150 12.92 -11.92 -20.12
N SER A 151 11.89 -11.11 -20.28
CA SER A 151 11.98 -9.81 -20.91
C SER A 151 11.75 -8.70 -19.88
N ARG A 152 12.74 -7.81 -19.74
CA ARG A 152 12.61 -6.62 -18.89
C ARG A 152 11.55 -5.67 -19.42
N ASP A 153 11.40 -5.60 -20.73
CA ASP A 153 10.39 -4.76 -21.36
C ASP A 153 8.98 -5.21 -20.97
N ASP A 154 8.76 -6.52 -20.89
CA ASP A 154 7.49 -7.08 -20.45
C ASP A 154 7.20 -6.73 -18.98
N LEU A 155 8.24 -6.74 -18.14
CA LEU A 155 8.10 -6.33 -16.75
C LEU A 155 7.74 -4.84 -16.64
N GLN A 156 8.35 -3.99 -17.46
CA GLN A 156 8.03 -2.57 -17.49
C GLN A 156 6.58 -2.33 -17.98
N GLN A 157 6.15 -3.07 -18.98
CA GLN A 157 4.77 -3.01 -19.45
C GLN A 157 3.79 -3.42 -18.36
N LEU A 158 4.13 -4.45 -17.59
CA LEU A 158 3.30 -4.91 -16.48
C LEU A 158 3.19 -3.85 -15.38
N ILE A 159 4.32 -3.23 -15.02
CA ILE A 159 4.33 -2.14 -14.03
C ILE A 159 3.41 -1.01 -14.48
N ALA A 160 3.52 -0.58 -15.74
CA ALA A 160 2.67 0.46 -16.28
C ALA A 160 1.18 0.04 -16.26
N LEU A 161 0.88 -1.21 -16.60
CA LEU A 161 -0.46 -1.75 -16.58
C LEU A 161 -1.05 -1.70 -15.17
N LEU A 162 -0.30 -2.18 -14.17
CA LEU A 162 -0.77 -2.22 -12.80
C LEU A 162 -0.93 -0.83 -12.19
N ARG A 163 -0.04 0.10 -12.54
CA ARG A 163 -0.16 1.50 -12.11
C ARG A 163 -1.40 2.17 -12.67
N GLY A 164 -1.81 1.77 -13.87
CA GLY A 164 -3.02 2.30 -14.51
C GLY A 164 -4.31 1.66 -14.01
N LYS A 165 -4.24 0.59 -13.23
CA LYS A 165 -5.42 -0.07 -12.67
C LYS A 165 -5.83 0.57 -11.36
N ASP A 166 -7.13 0.72 -11.17
CA ASP A 166 -7.71 1.21 -9.92
C ASP A 166 -7.90 0.02 -8.98
N LEU A 167 -6.91 -0.25 -8.17
CA LEU A 167 -6.91 -1.34 -7.21
C LEU A 167 -7.16 -0.81 -5.80
N ASP A 168 -7.73 -1.67 -4.95
CA ASP A 168 -8.07 -1.32 -3.57
C ASP A 168 -6.84 -1.21 -2.66
N VAL A 169 -5.67 -1.57 -3.17
CA VAL A 169 -4.42 -1.52 -2.41
C VAL A 169 -3.40 -0.68 -3.15
N ASP A 170 -2.51 -0.06 -2.38
CA ASP A 170 -1.37 0.66 -2.93
C ASP A 170 -0.27 -0.34 -3.28
N LEU A 171 0.15 -0.36 -4.53
CA LEU A 171 1.18 -1.27 -5.00
C LEU A 171 2.52 -0.57 -5.09
N GLN A 172 3.54 -1.22 -4.55
CA GLN A 172 4.93 -0.79 -4.62
C GLN A 172 5.73 -1.87 -5.33
N PHE A 173 6.64 -1.45 -6.20
CA PHE A 173 7.46 -2.35 -6.99
C PHE A 173 8.90 -2.24 -6.50
N VAL A 174 9.40 -3.31 -5.89
CA VAL A 174 10.69 -3.31 -5.21
C VAL A 174 11.49 -4.55 -5.57
N ASN A 175 12.72 -4.62 -5.09
CA ASN A 175 13.61 -5.79 -5.25
C ASN A 175 13.82 -6.17 -6.72
N TYR A 176 14.05 -5.19 -7.57
CA TYR A 176 14.38 -5.45 -8.98
C TYR A 176 15.66 -6.29 -9.09
N ARG A 177 15.58 -7.35 -9.89
CA ARG A 177 16.70 -8.27 -10.08
C ARG A 177 16.93 -8.55 -11.55
#